data_ae9946dc7782a55c9978da6564c5b4fa
#
_entry.id   ae9946dc7782a55c9978da6564c5b4fa
#
_cell.length_a   1.000
_cell.length_b   1.000
_cell.length_c   1.000
_cell.angle_alpha   90.00
_cell.angle_beta   90.00
_cell.angle_gamma   90.00
#
_symmetry.space_group_name_H-M   'P 1'
#
loop_
_entity.id
_entity.type
_entity.pdbx_description
1 polymer ?
#
loop_
_entity_poly.entity_id
_entity_poly.type
_entity_poly.pdbx_seq_one_letter_code
_entity_poly.pdbx_strand_id
1 'polypeptide(L)'
;MSWQSAVACWLLKKQFRPETLKPHVSVERARLHASARIRRPKVPAGWRLTEQMSPSDAPLRGEWLERPADLARRSPVRTILYCHGGGYYFCSPASHRPLVFALASRSGARTFSLDYRLAPEHPFPAALDDALAAYRRLLARDVPADSIVIAGDSAGGGLALATLVALRDAGDPLPAAGVLFSPWTDLAATGGTIESNDGIDPMFCGAAIGRAAKFYVGDADPTHPYLSPVYADLSGLPPLMIQASSTEVLLDDTRRVAERARSAGVSVQCEIWPKMPHVWHLWTPFVPEAKQALERATLFVRTHARERVAGAAAVDSIAR
;
A
#
# COMPACT_ATOMS: atom_id res chain seq x y z
N MET A 1 -16.20 5.59 -16.75
CA MET A 1 -15.49 6.73 -16.09
C MET A 1 -16.50 7.81 -15.78
N SER A 2 -16.64 8.15 -14.50
CA SER A 2 -17.51 9.23 -14.05
C SER A 2 -16.91 10.61 -14.42
N TRP A 3 -17.73 11.66 -14.36
CA TRP A 3 -17.23 13.03 -14.59
C TRP A 3 -16.22 13.45 -13.50
N GLN A 4 -16.38 12.94 -12.27
CA GLN A 4 -15.44 13.19 -11.17
C GLN A 4 -14.06 12.60 -11.49
N SER A 5 -14.01 11.38 -12.04
CA SER A 5 -12.75 10.78 -12.49
C SER A 5 -12.12 11.57 -13.64
N ALA A 6 -12.95 12.08 -14.58
CA ALA A 6 -12.45 12.93 -15.66
C ALA A 6 -11.84 14.23 -15.14
N VAL A 7 -12.47 14.86 -14.14
CA VAL A 7 -11.94 16.05 -13.46
C VAL A 7 -10.63 15.72 -12.74
N ALA A 8 -10.56 14.61 -12.02
CA ALA A 8 -9.33 14.17 -11.35
C ALA A 8 -8.17 13.97 -12.34
N CYS A 9 -8.43 13.26 -13.45
CA CYS A 9 -7.44 13.08 -14.52
C CYS A 9 -7.01 14.42 -15.14
N TRP A 10 -7.94 15.33 -15.38
CA TRP A 10 -7.64 16.65 -15.94
C TRP A 10 -6.76 17.48 -14.99
N LEU A 11 -7.09 17.49 -13.69
CA LEU A 11 -6.29 18.19 -12.67
C LEU A 11 -4.87 17.62 -12.60
N LEU A 12 -4.70 16.31 -12.57
CA LEU A 12 -3.40 15.66 -12.54
C LEU A 12 -2.60 15.97 -13.81
N LYS A 13 -3.24 15.91 -14.98
CA LYS A 13 -2.60 16.23 -16.26
C LYS A 13 -2.12 17.69 -16.33
N LYS A 14 -2.81 18.61 -15.64
CA LYS A 14 -2.44 20.05 -15.63
C LYS A 14 -1.47 20.42 -14.52
N GLN A 15 -1.53 19.78 -13.35
CA GLN A 15 -0.81 20.21 -12.16
C GLN A 15 0.31 19.28 -11.72
N PHE A 16 0.20 17.98 -11.98
CA PHE A 16 1.18 16.99 -11.53
C PHE A 16 2.08 16.51 -12.67
N ARG A 17 1.48 16.09 -13.80
CA ARG A 17 2.23 15.54 -14.94
C ARG A 17 3.35 16.48 -15.44
N PRO A 18 3.18 17.83 -15.52
CA PRO A 18 4.26 18.74 -15.93
C PRO A 18 5.51 18.67 -15.05
N GLU A 19 5.34 18.37 -13.74
CA GLU A 19 6.49 18.18 -12.85
C GLU A 19 7.25 16.88 -13.18
N THR A 20 6.55 15.84 -13.63
CA THR A 20 7.17 14.57 -14.03
C THR A 20 7.89 14.64 -15.39
N LEU A 21 7.58 15.63 -16.22
CA LEU A 21 8.27 15.86 -17.49
C LEU A 21 9.65 16.53 -17.31
N LYS A 22 9.91 17.15 -16.16
CA LYS A 22 11.18 17.82 -15.87
C LYS A 22 12.32 16.80 -15.86
N PRO A 23 13.51 17.17 -16.39
CA PRO A 23 14.65 16.25 -16.44
C PRO A 23 15.20 15.89 -15.05
N HIS A 24 14.98 16.76 -14.07
CA HIS A 24 15.43 16.56 -12.69
C HIS A 24 14.25 16.53 -11.72
N VAL A 25 14.26 15.56 -10.82
CA VAL A 25 13.31 15.46 -9.71
C VAL A 25 13.89 16.22 -8.52
N SER A 26 13.16 17.25 -8.02
CA SER A 26 13.50 17.89 -6.76
C SER A 26 12.72 17.22 -5.63
N VAL A 27 13.43 16.51 -4.76
CA VAL A 27 12.87 15.84 -3.58
C VAL A 27 12.21 16.86 -2.65
N GLU A 28 12.89 17.97 -2.36
CA GLU A 28 12.39 19.04 -1.52
C GLU A 28 11.06 19.60 -2.05
N ARG A 29 11.01 19.92 -3.36
CA ARG A 29 9.79 20.41 -4.00
C ARG A 29 8.66 19.38 -3.98
N ALA A 30 8.96 18.10 -4.22
CA ALA A 30 7.97 17.04 -4.15
C ALA A 30 7.38 16.92 -2.74
N ARG A 31 8.22 16.97 -1.70
CA ARG A 31 7.80 16.95 -0.30
C ARG A 31 6.98 18.18 0.08
N LEU A 32 7.38 19.36 -0.36
CA LEU A 32 6.64 20.61 -0.14
C LEU A 32 5.24 20.54 -0.79
N HIS A 33 5.16 20.10 -2.04
CA HIS A 33 3.89 19.96 -2.74
C HIS A 33 2.99 18.90 -2.11
N ALA A 34 3.54 17.78 -1.67
CA ALA A 34 2.79 16.75 -0.96
C ALA A 34 2.24 17.29 0.37
N SER A 35 3.06 18.00 1.15
CA SER A 35 2.65 18.59 2.42
C SER A 35 1.58 19.67 2.25
N ALA A 36 1.70 20.52 1.23
CA ALA A 36 0.71 21.57 0.94
C ALA A 36 -0.65 21.03 0.50
N ARG A 37 -0.70 19.78 0.00
CA ARG A 37 -1.93 19.11 -0.47
C ARG A 37 -2.52 18.14 0.54
N ILE A 38 -1.97 18.06 1.75
CA ILE A 38 -2.51 17.18 2.80
C ILE A 38 -3.94 17.62 3.11
N ARG A 39 -4.88 16.76 2.74
CA ARG A 39 -6.27 16.88 3.19
C ARG A 39 -6.35 16.38 4.62
N ARG A 40 -7.01 17.14 5.47
CA ARG A 40 -7.32 16.73 6.85
C ARG A 40 -8.77 16.23 6.91
N PRO A 41 -9.06 15.01 6.44
CA PRO A 41 -10.42 14.48 6.53
C PRO A 41 -10.80 14.37 8.00
N LYS A 42 -12.10 14.53 8.29
CA LYS A 42 -12.62 14.24 9.62
C LYS A 42 -12.38 12.77 9.95
N VAL A 43 -11.89 12.51 11.16
CA VAL A 43 -11.79 11.14 11.68
C VAL A 43 -13.19 10.53 11.65
N PRO A 44 -13.36 9.29 11.15
CA PRO A 44 -14.66 8.65 11.09
C PRO A 44 -15.33 8.60 12.47
N ALA A 45 -16.66 8.73 12.50
CA ALA A 45 -17.41 8.70 13.77
C ALA A 45 -17.14 7.39 14.53
N GLY A 46 -16.83 7.48 15.81
CA GLY A 46 -16.49 6.34 16.67
C GLY A 46 -15.06 5.82 16.51
N TRP A 47 -14.23 6.51 15.73
CA TRP A 47 -12.80 6.19 15.56
C TRP A 47 -11.93 7.24 16.23
N ARG A 48 -10.69 6.86 16.53
CA ARG A 48 -9.65 7.74 17.08
C ARG A 48 -8.40 7.62 16.21
N LEU A 49 -7.81 8.78 15.88
CA LEU A 49 -6.49 8.89 15.29
C LEU A 49 -5.49 9.19 16.39
N THR A 50 -4.43 8.40 16.46
CA THR A 50 -3.30 8.61 17.37
C THR A 50 -2.02 8.68 16.56
N GLU A 51 -1.29 9.79 16.66
CA GLU A 51 -0.01 9.99 16.00
C GLU A 51 1.14 9.56 16.91
N GLN A 52 2.04 8.71 16.41
CA GLN A 52 3.26 8.24 17.05
C GLN A 52 4.43 8.61 16.14
N MET A 53 4.95 9.84 16.28
CA MET A 53 5.93 10.40 15.35
C MET A 53 7.30 10.64 15.99
N SER A 54 7.47 10.32 17.30
CA SER A 54 8.76 10.39 17.96
C SER A 54 9.70 9.28 17.47
N PRO A 55 11.01 9.52 17.36
CA PRO A 55 11.98 8.45 17.14
C PRO A 55 11.89 7.30 18.17
N SER A 56 11.47 7.59 19.39
CA SER A 56 11.25 6.58 20.45
C SER A 56 10.04 5.67 20.19
N ASP A 57 9.15 6.04 19.26
CA ASP A 57 7.98 5.21 18.90
C ASP A 57 8.35 4.04 17.98
N ALA A 58 9.57 4.05 17.40
CA ALA A 58 10.03 2.96 16.55
C ALA A 58 9.97 1.60 17.30
N PRO A 59 9.66 0.52 16.58
CA PRO A 59 9.39 0.41 15.14
C PRO A 59 7.93 0.74 14.72
N LEU A 60 7.07 1.16 15.63
CA LEU A 60 5.70 1.59 15.32
C LEU A 60 5.62 3.12 15.31
N ARG A 61 6.44 3.77 14.50
CA ARG A 61 6.33 5.18 14.18
C ARG A 61 5.33 5.37 13.03
N GLY A 62 4.31 6.21 13.24
CA GLY A 62 3.23 6.39 12.27
C GLY A 62 1.90 6.79 12.89
N GLU A 63 0.80 6.38 12.28
CA GLU A 63 -0.54 6.74 12.69
C GLU A 63 -1.40 5.51 12.95
N TRP A 64 -2.00 5.44 14.14
CA TRP A 64 -3.07 4.50 14.43
C TRP A 64 -4.43 5.11 14.16
N LEU A 65 -5.25 4.41 13.40
CA LEU A 65 -6.68 4.65 13.29
C LEU A 65 -7.43 3.44 13.85
N GLU A 66 -8.13 3.61 14.97
CA GLU A 66 -8.73 2.51 15.72
C GLU A 66 -10.01 2.96 16.41
N ARG A 67 -10.88 2.00 16.76
CA ARG A 67 -12.04 2.26 17.60
C ARG A 67 -11.67 2.07 19.07
N PRO A 68 -11.98 3.02 19.98
CA PRO A 68 -11.70 2.84 21.41
C PRO A 68 -12.28 1.54 21.99
N ALA A 69 -13.44 1.11 21.48
CA ALA A 69 -14.06 -0.16 21.88
C ALA A 69 -13.20 -1.39 21.53
N ASP A 70 -12.40 -1.33 20.50
CA ASP A 70 -11.53 -2.46 20.11
C ASP A 70 -10.32 -2.62 21.05
N LEU A 71 -9.87 -1.53 21.68
CA LEU A 71 -8.79 -1.54 22.66
C LEU A 71 -9.19 -2.23 23.98
N ALA A 72 -10.48 -2.21 24.30
CA ALA A 72 -11.02 -2.87 25.49
C ALA A 72 -11.32 -4.37 25.26
N ARG A 73 -11.27 -4.83 24.00
CA ARG A 73 -11.59 -6.23 23.66
C ARG A 73 -10.40 -7.14 23.97
N ARG A 74 -10.68 -8.29 24.58
CA ARG A 74 -9.70 -9.40 24.72
C ARG A 74 -9.55 -10.24 23.46
N SER A 75 -10.35 -9.98 22.42
CA SER A 75 -10.34 -10.73 21.17
C SER A 75 -9.53 -10.00 20.10
N PRO A 76 -8.78 -10.72 19.25
CA PRO A 76 -8.06 -10.13 18.15
C PRO A 76 -8.99 -9.36 17.22
N VAL A 77 -8.58 -8.15 16.88
CA VAL A 77 -9.25 -7.28 15.92
C VAL A 77 -8.46 -7.31 14.63
N ARG A 78 -9.14 -7.32 13.47
CA ARG A 78 -8.47 -7.18 12.18
C ARG A 78 -7.53 -5.98 12.22
N THR A 79 -6.31 -6.16 11.74
CA THR A 79 -5.28 -5.11 11.74
C THR A 79 -4.74 -4.94 10.33
N ILE A 80 -4.63 -3.70 9.87
CA ILE A 80 -3.96 -3.38 8.61
C ILE A 80 -2.65 -2.66 8.94
N LEU A 81 -1.54 -3.20 8.45
CA LEU A 81 -0.27 -2.46 8.35
C LEU A 81 -0.25 -1.81 6.97
N TYR A 82 -0.32 -0.48 6.93
CA TYR A 82 -0.41 0.28 5.69
C TYR A 82 0.91 0.99 5.38
N CYS A 83 1.45 0.75 4.18
CA CYS A 83 2.62 1.41 3.63
C CYS A 83 2.15 2.44 2.60
N HIS A 84 2.39 3.73 2.84
CA HIS A 84 1.94 4.80 1.96
C HIS A 84 2.76 4.87 0.66
N GLY A 85 2.17 5.42 -0.41
CA GLY A 85 2.86 5.73 -1.65
C GLY A 85 3.77 6.96 -1.55
N GLY A 86 4.30 7.38 -2.71
CA GLY A 86 5.17 8.56 -2.79
C GLY A 86 6.59 8.23 -3.23
N GLY A 87 6.76 7.21 -4.08
CA GLY A 87 8.02 6.91 -4.76
C GLY A 87 9.18 6.60 -3.83
N TYR A 88 8.95 6.24 -2.58
CA TYR A 88 9.92 6.08 -1.49
C TYR A 88 10.62 7.36 -1.03
N TYR A 89 10.35 8.53 -1.61
CA TYR A 89 11.08 9.75 -1.29
C TYR A 89 10.20 10.93 -0.86
N PHE A 90 8.87 10.82 -0.94
CA PHE A 90 7.92 11.85 -0.50
C PHE A 90 6.64 11.22 0.05
N CYS A 91 5.68 12.05 0.46
CA CYS A 91 4.47 11.65 1.19
C CYS A 91 4.72 11.20 2.64
N SER A 92 3.64 10.85 3.31
CA SER A 92 3.61 10.44 4.72
C SER A 92 2.27 9.76 5.05
N PRO A 93 2.09 9.16 6.21
CA PRO A 93 0.78 8.69 6.69
C PRO A 93 -0.32 9.74 6.55
N ALA A 94 -0.04 11.00 6.91
CA ALA A 94 -1.00 12.09 6.84
C ALA A 94 -1.52 12.38 5.42
N SER A 95 -0.70 12.20 4.39
CA SER A 95 -1.10 12.40 2.99
C SER A 95 -2.08 11.33 2.49
N HIS A 96 -2.10 10.15 3.12
CA HIS A 96 -2.92 9.01 2.74
C HIS A 96 -4.17 8.81 3.61
N ARG A 97 -4.40 9.69 4.61
CA ARG A 97 -5.57 9.62 5.51
C ARG A 97 -6.90 9.41 4.80
N PRO A 98 -7.24 10.06 3.65
CA PRO A 98 -8.53 9.80 2.98
C PRO A 98 -8.73 8.33 2.61
N LEU A 99 -7.72 7.68 2.04
CA LEU A 99 -7.73 6.28 1.66
C LEU A 99 -7.73 5.38 2.90
N VAL A 100 -6.78 5.62 3.82
CA VAL A 100 -6.63 4.83 5.06
C VAL A 100 -7.89 4.86 5.91
N PHE A 101 -8.51 6.04 6.07
CA PHE A 101 -9.75 6.18 6.84
C PHE A 101 -10.92 5.42 6.19
N ALA A 102 -11.02 5.47 4.86
CA ALA A 102 -12.04 4.73 4.14
C ALA A 102 -11.81 3.22 4.21
N LEU A 103 -10.58 2.76 4.08
CA LEU A 103 -10.23 1.34 4.18
C LEU A 103 -10.49 0.80 5.59
N ALA A 104 -10.01 1.48 6.63
CA ALA A 104 -10.19 1.12 8.03
C ALA A 104 -11.69 1.07 8.43
N SER A 105 -12.41 2.19 8.21
CA SER A 105 -13.79 2.30 8.66
C SER A 105 -14.73 1.31 7.99
N ARG A 106 -14.50 0.99 6.71
CA ARG A 106 -15.33 0.06 5.95
C ARG A 106 -14.98 -1.41 6.21
N SER A 107 -13.69 -1.72 6.43
CA SER A 107 -13.28 -3.09 6.79
C SER A 107 -13.54 -3.42 8.25
N GLY A 108 -13.69 -2.42 9.10
CA GLY A 108 -13.74 -2.58 10.56
C GLY A 108 -12.37 -2.94 11.15
N ALA A 109 -11.29 -2.78 10.39
CA ALA A 109 -9.93 -3.10 10.81
C ALA A 109 -9.27 -1.88 11.45
N ARG A 110 -8.67 -2.03 12.63
CA ARG A 110 -7.72 -0.99 13.09
C ARG A 110 -6.57 -0.93 12.11
N THR A 111 -6.07 0.25 11.83
CA THR A 111 -5.04 0.43 10.81
C THR A 111 -3.86 1.19 11.38
N PHE A 112 -2.66 0.65 11.20
CA PHE A 112 -1.41 1.35 11.44
C PHE A 112 -0.82 1.79 10.11
N SER A 113 -0.76 3.10 9.88
CA SER A 113 -0.10 3.70 8.72
C SER A 113 1.34 4.03 9.09
N LEU A 114 2.28 3.26 8.55
CA LEU A 114 3.70 3.33 8.89
C LEU A 114 4.35 4.57 8.29
N ASP A 115 5.09 5.33 9.11
CA ASP A 115 5.97 6.42 8.69
C ASP A 115 7.40 5.86 8.51
N TYR A 116 7.59 5.13 7.41
CA TYR A 116 8.87 4.52 7.09
C TYR A 116 9.89 5.55 6.61
N ARG A 117 11.18 5.25 6.79
CA ARG A 117 12.29 6.10 6.37
C ARG A 117 12.31 6.28 4.86
N LEU A 118 12.50 7.52 4.43
CA LEU A 118 12.44 7.93 3.02
C LEU A 118 13.84 8.13 2.44
N ALA A 119 13.95 7.85 1.15
CA ALA A 119 15.09 8.19 0.33
C ALA A 119 15.07 9.70 -0.04
N PRO A 120 16.20 10.30 -0.45
CA PRO A 120 17.53 9.70 -0.58
C PRO A 120 18.28 9.54 0.73
N GLU A 121 17.78 10.11 1.85
CA GLU A 121 18.47 10.07 3.14
C GLU A 121 18.62 8.63 3.65
N HIS A 122 17.63 7.80 3.31
CA HIS A 122 17.59 6.39 3.70
C HIS A 122 17.19 5.53 2.48
N PRO A 123 18.15 5.19 1.60
CA PRO A 123 17.89 4.33 0.45
C PRO A 123 17.56 2.89 0.88
N PHE A 124 17.35 2.01 -0.07
CA PHE A 124 17.18 0.57 0.17
C PHE A 124 18.34 0.03 1.02
N PRO A 125 18.05 -0.81 2.04
CA PRO A 125 16.75 -1.43 2.37
C PRO A 125 15.94 -0.72 3.48
N ALA A 126 16.22 0.53 3.83
CA ALA A 126 15.72 1.17 5.05
C ALA A 126 14.18 1.11 5.21
N ALA A 127 13.41 1.38 4.16
CA ALA A 127 11.95 1.30 4.23
C ALA A 127 11.45 -0.14 4.45
N LEU A 128 12.13 -1.13 3.86
CA LEU A 128 11.82 -2.54 4.06
C LEU A 128 12.11 -2.99 5.50
N ASP A 129 13.24 -2.58 6.04
CA ASP A 129 13.61 -2.87 7.43
C ASP A 129 12.56 -2.33 8.41
N ASP A 130 12.08 -1.09 8.15
CA ASP A 130 11.04 -0.48 8.97
C ASP A 130 9.71 -1.23 8.88
N ALA A 131 9.32 -1.68 7.69
CA ALA A 131 8.09 -2.45 7.49
C ALA A 131 8.15 -3.83 8.16
N LEU A 132 9.29 -4.53 8.04
CA LEU A 132 9.54 -5.80 8.72
C LEU A 132 9.53 -5.64 10.25
N ALA A 133 10.21 -4.62 10.75
CA ALA A 133 10.26 -4.32 12.19
C ALA A 133 8.88 -3.97 12.74
N ALA A 134 8.08 -3.18 12.01
CA ALA A 134 6.71 -2.85 12.39
C ALA A 134 5.82 -4.10 12.44
N TYR A 135 5.88 -4.95 11.42
CA TYR A 135 5.13 -6.21 11.40
C TYR A 135 5.49 -7.12 12.57
N ARG A 136 6.79 -7.38 12.79
CA ARG A 136 7.28 -8.19 13.91
C ARG A 136 6.89 -7.59 15.26
N ARG A 137 6.84 -6.26 15.37
CA ARG A 137 6.37 -5.59 16.59
C ARG A 137 4.87 -5.79 16.82
N LEU A 138 4.05 -5.87 15.76
CA LEU A 138 2.64 -6.25 15.90
C LEU A 138 2.50 -7.66 16.45
N LEU A 139 3.26 -8.63 15.93
CA LEU A 139 3.28 -10.00 16.44
C LEU A 139 3.72 -10.05 17.91
N ALA A 140 4.76 -9.31 18.27
CA ALA A 140 5.26 -9.22 19.65
C ALA A 140 4.29 -8.50 20.63
N ARG A 141 3.24 -7.86 20.10
CA ARG A 141 2.10 -7.31 20.86
C ARG A 141 0.87 -8.23 20.81
N ASP A 142 1.08 -9.51 20.58
CA ASP A 142 0.05 -10.56 20.54
C ASP A 142 -1.04 -10.31 19.47
N VAL A 143 -0.70 -9.58 18.39
CA VAL A 143 -1.58 -9.47 17.22
C VAL A 143 -1.38 -10.72 16.35
N PRO A 144 -2.37 -11.60 16.22
CA PRO A 144 -2.21 -12.82 15.43
C PRO A 144 -1.92 -12.52 13.96
N ALA A 145 -0.99 -13.24 13.37
CA ALA A 145 -0.61 -13.08 11.97
C ALA A 145 -1.82 -13.21 11.02
N ASP A 146 -2.71 -14.17 11.28
CA ASP A 146 -3.94 -14.42 10.52
C ASP A 146 -5.03 -13.32 10.67
N SER A 147 -4.79 -12.32 11.51
CA SER A 147 -5.62 -11.12 11.65
C SER A 147 -4.99 -9.88 10.99
N ILE A 148 -3.75 -9.98 10.50
CA ILE A 148 -3.02 -8.87 9.90
C ILE A 148 -3.11 -8.93 8.38
N VAL A 149 -3.37 -7.78 7.75
CA VAL A 149 -3.20 -7.55 6.29
C VAL A 149 -2.12 -6.51 6.10
N ILE A 150 -1.18 -6.76 5.18
CA ILE A 150 -0.24 -5.72 4.75
C ILE A 150 -0.82 -5.08 3.49
N ALA A 151 -0.97 -3.76 3.51
CA ALA A 151 -1.54 -3.01 2.40
C ALA A 151 -0.66 -1.82 2.03
N GLY A 152 -0.74 -1.39 0.77
CA GLY A 152 -0.04 -0.19 0.34
C GLY A 152 -0.39 0.22 -1.08
N ASP A 153 0.01 1.44 -1.42
CA ASP A 153 -0.23 2.01 -2.74
C ASP A 153 1.08 2.46 -3.41
N SER A 154 1.17 2.36 -4.72
CA SER A 154 2.34 2.79 -5.49
C SER A 154 3.64 2.18 -4.94
N ALA A 155 4.64 2.98 -4.56
CA ALA A 155 5.84 2.53 -3.86
C ALA A 155 5.53 1.74 -2.58
N GLY A 156 4.52 2.18 -1.80
CA GLY A 156 4.04 1.44 -0.63
C GLY A 156 3.41 0.09 -0.99
N GLY A 157 2.82 -0.04 -2.17
CA GLY A 157 2.34 -1.32 -2.72
C GLY A 157 3.50 -2.26 -3.07
N GLY A 158 4.57 -1.72 -3.66
CA GLY A 158 5.83 -2.45 -3.86
C GLY A 158 6.46 -2.88 -2.54
N LEU A 159 6.53 -1.96 -1.56
CA LEU A 159 7.03 -2.23 -0.21
C LEU A 159 6.21 -3.30 0.50
N ALA A 160 4.89 -3.27 0.39
CA ALA A 160 4.01 -4.28 0.96
C ALA A 160 4.31 -5.68 0.39
N LEU A 161 4.46 -5.80 -0.93
CA LEU A 161 4.82 -7.06 -1.57
C LEU A 161 6.23 -7.52 -1.18
N ALA A 162 7.21 -6.62 -1.18
CA ALA A 162 8.58 -6.92 -0.74
C ALA A 162 8.63 -7.40 0.72
N THR A 163 7.80 -6.79 1.59
CA THR A 163 7.66 -7.22 2.99
C THR A 163 7.11 -8.64 3.08
N LEU A 164 6.08 -8.99 2.30
CA LEU A 164 5.53 -10.35 2.27
C LEU A 164 6.57 -11.38 1.82
N VAL A 165 7.35 -11.07 0.79
CA VAL A 165 8.44 -11.94 0.30
C VAL A 165 9.50 -12.12 1.37
N ALA A 166 9.98 -11.03 1.98
CA ALA A 166 11.03 -11.09 2.99
C ALA A 166 10.59 -11.82 4.28
N LEU A 167 9.32 -11.68 4.69
CA LEU A 167 8.77 -12.43 5.84
C LEU A 167 8.73 -13.92 5.55
N ARG A 168 8.29 -14.32 4.35
CA ARG A 168 8.29 -15.72 3.94
C ARG A 168 9.71 -16.31 3.96
N ASP A 169 10.65 -15.60 3.35
CA ASP A 169 12.05 -16.06 3.24
C ASP A 169 12.72 -16.17 4.61
N ALA A 170 12.32 -15.31 5.56
CA ALA A 170 12.77 -15.37 6.95
C ALA A 170 12.07 -16.45 7.78
N GLY A 171 11.02 -17.12 7.26
CA GLY A 171 10.21 -18.08 8.02
C GLY A 171 9.35 -17.45 9.11
N ASP A 172 9.09 -16.14 9.02
CA ASP A 172 8.16 -15.44 9.92
C ASP A 172 6.71 -15.92 9.68
N PRO A 173 5.83 -15.90 10.70
CA PRO A 173 4.40 -16.12 10.49
C PRO A 173 3.85 -15.12 9.46
N LEU A 174 3.27 -15.61 8.37
CA LEU A 174 2.77 -14.73 7.30
C LEU A 174 1.44 -14.07 7.67
N PRO A 175 1.20 -12.82 7.24
CA PRO A 175 -0.10 -12.17 7.40
C PRO A 175 -1.19 -12.88 6.60
N ALA A 176 -2.45 -12.57 6.91
CA ALA A 176 -3.62 -13.16 6.28
C ALA A 176 -3.73 -12.88 4.77
N ALA A 177 -3.27 -11.71 4.33
CA ALA A 177 -3.36 -11.28 2.94
C ALA A 177 -2.50 -10.05 2.65
N GLY A 178 -2.29 -9.76 1.34
CA GLY A 178 -1.76 -8.50 0.82
C GLY A 178 -2.78 -7.72 0.00
N VAL A 179 -2.83 -6.39 0.13
CA VAL A 179 -3.69 -5.49 -0.67
C VAL A 179 -2.83 -4.40 -1.30
N LEU A 180 -2.75 -4.41 -2.62
CA LEU A 180 -1.82 -3.58 -3.40
C LEU A 180 -2.61 -2.66 -4.35
N PHE A 181 -2.49 -1.36 -4.17
CA PHE A 181 -3.14 -0.35 -5.03
C PHE A 181 -2.11 0.27 -5.97
N SER A 182 -2.27 0.06 -7.29
CA SER A 182 -1.34 0.57 -8.30
C SER A 182 0.13 0.33 -7.94
N PRO A 183 0.54 -0.90 -7.55
CA PRO A 183 1.84 -1.12 -6.94
C PRO A 183 2.99 -0.85 -7.92
N TRP A 184 4.06 -0.22 -7.43
CA TRP A 184 5.32 -0.07 -8.13
C TRP A 184 6.28 -1.16 -7.67
N THR A 185 6.45 -2.20 -8.50
CA THR A 185 7.17 -3.43 -8.15
C THR A 185 8.41 -3.69 -9.00
N ASP A 186 8.68 -2.83 -9.97
CA ASP A 186 9.83 -2.91 -10.87
C ASP A 186 10.59 -1.58 -10.91
N LEU A 187 11.59 -1.43 -10.05
CA LEU A 187 12.42 -0.23 -10.00
C LEU A 187 13.49 -0.21 -11.10
N ALA A 188 13.66 -1.34 -11.82
CA ALA A 188 14.46 -1.37 -13.06
C ALA A 188 13.69 -0.76 -14.25
N ALA A 189 12.38 -0.48 -14.09
CA ALA A 189 11.53 0.18 -15.06
C ALA A 189 11.50 -0.55 -16.43
N THR A 190 11.33 -1.88 -16.41
CA THR A 190 11.34 -2.72 -17.62
C THR A 190 9.97 -3.02 -18.20
N GLY A 191 8.88 -2.58 -17.55
CA GLY A 191 7.50 -2.79 -18.02
C GLY A 191 7.22 -2.05 -19.32
N GLY A 192 6.64 -2.73 -20.31
CA GLY A 192 6.33 -2.14 -21.62
C GLY A 192 5.32 -0.99 -21.56
N THR A 193 4.48 -0.97 -20.51
CA THR A 193 3.50 0.13 -20.33
C THR A 193 4.14 1.45 -19.89
N ILE A 194 5.40 1.43 -19.45
CA ILE A 194 6.17 2.66 -19.20
C ILE A 194 6.25 3.51 -20.48
N GLU A 195 6.43 2.86 -21.61
CA GLU A 195 6.46 3.52 -22.92
C GLU A 195 5.05 3.62 -23.55
N SER A 196 4.31 2.51 -23.61
CA SER A 196 3.03 2.47 -24.35
C SER A 196 1.92 3.30 -23.70
N ASN A 197 1.97 3.53 -22.39
CA ASN A 197 1.04 4.40 -21.67
C ASN A 197 1.59 5.81 -21.42
N ASP A 198 2.81 6.12 -21.85
CA ASP A 198 3.31 7.50 -21.80
C ASP A 198 2.43 8.41 -22.65
N GLY A 199 2.04 9.57 -22.12
CA GLY A 199 1.06 10.46 -22.76
C GLY A 199 -0.42 10.11 -22.47
N ILE A 200 -0.74 8.85 -22.16
CA ILE A 200 -2.09 8.40 -21.76
C ILE A 200 -2.27 8.54 -20.24
N ASP A 201 -1.26 8.17 -19.47
CA ASP A 201 -1.26 8.34 -18.01
C ASP A 201 -1.44 9.82 -17.65
N PRO A 202 -2.47 10.19 -16.87
CA PRO A 202 -2.70 11.58 -16.50
C PRO A 202 -1.71 12.11 -15.46
N MET A 203 -0.95 11.25 -14.79
CA MET A 203 -0.10 11.61 -13.66
C MET A 203 1.38 11.55 -13.99
N PHE A 204 1.86 10.49 -14.64
CA PHE A 204 3.28 10.27 -14.88
C PHE A 204 3.65 10.29 -16.37
N CYS A 205 4.87 10.77 -16.66
CA CYS A 205 5.56 10.37 -17.88
C CYS A 205 6.45 9.15 -17.58
N GLY A 206 6.60 8.25 -18.55
CA GLY A 206 7.31 7.00 -18.36
C GLY A 206 8.74 7.20 -17.86
N ALA A 207 9.47 8.16 -18.46
CA ALA A 207 10.85 8.47 -18.07
C ALA A 207 11.00 8.95 -16.60
N ALA A 208 9.92 9.43 -15.96
CA ALA A 208 9.98 9.85 -14.56
C ALA A 208 10.17 8.66 -13.62
N ILE A 209 9.66 7.49 -14.00
CA ILE A 209 9.71 6.28 -13.17
C ILE A 209 11.17 5.89 -12.89
N GLY A 210 11.99 5.71 -13.92
CA GLY A 210 13.40 5.37 -13.74
C GLY A 210 14.22 6.47 -13.05
N ARG A 211 13.84 7.77 -13.24
CA ARG A 211 14.49 8.85 -12.48
C ARG A 211 14.17 8.82 -10.99
N ALA A 212 12.92 8.54 -10.65
CA ALA A 212 12.48 8.44 -9.26
C ALA A 212 13.07 7.21 -8.56
N ALA A 213 13.19 6.09 -9.28
CA ALA A 213 13.78 4.85 -8.76
C ALA A 213 15.17 5.07 -8.16
N LYS A 214 16.00 5.88 -8.80
CA LYS A 214 17.38 6.12 -8.39
C LYS A 214 17.55 6.57 -6.94
N PHE A 215 16.57 7.30 -6.38
CA PHE A 215 16.64 7.74 -4.99
C PHE A 215 16.62 6.58 -4.01
N TYR A 216 15.73 5.60 -4.26
CA TYR A 216 15.58 4.46 -3.35
C TYR A 216 16.54 3.32 -3.68
N VAL A 217 16.81 3.09 -4.96
CA VAL A 217 17.77 2.05 -5.40
C VAL A 217 19.16 2.31 -4.82
N GLY A 218 19.62 3.59 -4.82
CA GLY A 218 20.99 3.90 -4.41
C GLY A 218 22.01 3.11 -5.26
N ASP A 219 22.92 2.42 -4.58
CA ASP A 219 23.95 1.57 -5.19
C ASP A 219 23.51 0.09 -5.36
N ALA A 220 22.25 -0.25 -5.02
CA ALA A 220 21.75 -1.61 -5.11
C ALA A 220 21.44 -2.01 -6.56
N ASP A 221 21.38 -3.32 -6.82
CA ASP A 221 20.85 -3.85 -8.08
C ASP A 221 19.33 -3.56 -8.17
N PRO A 222 18.87 -2.79 -9.17
CA PRO A 222 17.46 -2.48 -9.32
C PRO A 222 16.58 -3.73 -9.54
N THR A 223 17.15 -4.88 -9.88
CA THR A 223 16.43 -6.15 -10.02
C THR A 223 16.45 -7.01 -8.75
N HIS A 224 17.07 -6.52 -7.67
CA HIS A 224 17.09 -7.23 -6.38
C HIS A 224 15.66 -7.55 -5.92
N PRO A 225 15.32 -8.81 -5.55
CA PRO A 225 13.94 -9.26 -5.30
C PRO A 225 13.22 -8.55 -4.16
N TYR A 226 13.93 -8.00 -3.20
CA TYR A 226 13.32 -7.20 -2.11
C TYR A 226 13.18 -5.71 -2.46
N LEU A 227 13.84 -5.27 -3.50
CA LEU A 227 13.73 -3.91 -4.02
C LEU A 227 12.69 -3.85 -5.14
N SER A 228 12.72 -4.83 -6.03
CA SER A 228 11.80 -5.00 -7.15
C SER A 228 11.11 -6.37 -7.08
N PRO A 229 10.06 -6.50 -6.25
CA PRO A 229 9.47 -7.82 -5.95
C PRO A 229 8.79 -8.49 -7.14
N VAL A 230 8.67 -7.83 -8.29
CA VAL A 230 8.28 -8.48 -9.54
C VAL A 230 9.28 -9.56 -9.96
N TYR A 231 10.54 -9.49 -9.54
CA TYR A 231 11.58 -10.50 -9.83
C TYR A 231 11.70 -11.59 -8.77
N ALA A 232 11.01 -11.44 -7.64
CA ALA A 232 11.05 -12.43 -6.56
C ALA A 232 10.38 -13.76 -6.96
N ASP A 233 10.72 -14.84 -6.27
CA ASP A 233 9.84 -15.98 -6.16
C ASP A 233 8.62 -15.59 -5.32
N LEU A 234 7.42 -15.79 -5.85
CA LEU A 234 6.17 -15.44 -5.18
C LEU A 234 5.46 -16.67 -4.58
N SER A 235 6.06 -17.86 -4.64
CA SER A 235 5.49 -19.06 -4.06
C SER A 235 5.30 -18.93 -2.55
N GLY A 236 4.26 -19.54 -2.01
CA GLY A 236 3.97 -19.55 -0.57
C GLY A 236 3.50 -18.22 0.01
N LEU A 237 3.30 -17.17 -0.79
CA LEU A 237 2.73 -15.91 -0.32
C LEU A 237 1.24 -16.08 0.04
N PRO A 238 0.72 -15.27 0.97
CA PRO A 238 -0.70 -15.23 1.29
C PRO A 238 -1.51 -14.69 0.10
N PRO A 239 -2.86 -14.83 0.11
CA PRO A 239 -3.73 -14.26 -0.90
C PRO A 239 -3.45 -12.78 -1.18
N LEU A 240 -3.46 -12.39 -2.45
CA LEU A 240 -3.19 -11.03 -2.90
C LEU A 240 -4.41 -10.42 -3.60
N MET A 241 -4.74 -9.17 -3.25
CA MET A 241 -5.59 -8.31 -4.05
C MET A 241 -4.76 -7.22 -4.68
N ILE A 242 -4.89 -7.02 -6.00
CA ILE A 242 -4.14 -6.02 -6.74
C ILE A 242 -5.13 -5.22 -7.60
N GLN A 243 -5.11 -3.91 -7.45
CA GLN A 243 -5.91 -3.00 -8.27
C GLN A 243 -5.02 -2.00 -8.98
N ALA A 244 -5.20 -1.81 -10.30
CA ALA A 244 -4.49 -0.82 -11.10
C ALA A 244 -5.39 -0.26 -12.19
N SER A 245 -4.99 0.84 -12.82
CA SER A 245 -5.72 1.40 -13.96
C SER A 245 -5.10 0.98 -15.30
N SER A 246 -5.97 0.88 -16.30
CA SER A 246 -5.58 0.55 -17.68
C SER A 246 -4.68 1.58 -18.34
N THR A 247 -4.60 2.79 -17.79
CA THR A 247 -3.85 3.92 -18.36
C THR A 247 -2.55 4.23 -17.64
N GLU A 248 -2.24 3.52 -16.55
CA GLU A 248 -1.02 3.75 -15.78
C GLU A 248 0.24 3.29 -16.53
N VAL A 249 1.32 4.06 -16.45
CA VAL A 249 2.64 3.63 -16.91
C VAL A 249 3.15 2.43 -16.11
N LEU A 250 2.67 2.21 -14.88
CA LEU A 250 2.98 1.07 -13.99
C LEU A 250 2.01 -0.12 -14.17
N LEU A 251 1.18 -0.14 -15.21
CA LEU A 251 0.20 -1.22 -15.38
C LEU A 251 0.87 -2.61 -15.50
N ASP A 252 2.00 -2.69 -16.19
CA ASP A 252 2.71 -3.97 -16.36
C ASP A 252 3.33 -4.49 -15.07
N ASP A 253 3.64 -3.64 -14.10
CA ASP A 253 4.03 -4.06 -12.74
C ASP A 253 2.93 -4.94 -12.14
N THR A 254 1.68 -4.45 -12.20
CA THR A 254 0.51 -5.18 -11.71
C THR A 254 0.27 -6.47 -12.48
N ARG A 255 0.32 -6.43 -13.82
CA ARG A 255 0.08 -7.61 -14.68
C ARG A 255 1.10 -8.71 -14.42
N ARG A 256 2.38 -8.34 -14.40
CA ARG A 256 3.50 -9.26 -14.20
C ARG A 256 3.44 -9.90 -12.81
N VAL A 257 3.19 -9.11 -11.76
CA VAL A 257 3.04 -9.66 -10.40
C VAL A 257 1.84 -10.60 -10.33
N ALA A 258 0.68 -10.22 -10.87
CA ALA A 258 -0.51 -11.04 -10.84
C ALA A 258 -0.34 -12.37 -11.58
N GLU A 259 0.31 -12.36 -12.74
CA GLU A 259 0.61 -13.55 -13.53
C GLU A 259 1.60 -14.46 -12.81
N ARG A 260 2.74 -13.92 -12.35
CA ARG A 260 3.77 -14.67 -11.64
C ARG A 260 3.27 -15.28 -10.34
N ALA A 261 2.49 -14.53 -9.57
CA ALA A 261 1.90 -15.02 -8.32
C ALA A 261 0.90 -16.16 -8.57
N ARG A 262 0.04 -16.05 -9.58
CA ARG A 262 -0.86 -17.15 -9.98
C ARG A 262 -0.09 -18.37 -10.45
N SER A 263 0.93 -18.21 -11.26
CA SER A 263 1.81 -19.30 -11.73
C SER A 263 2.55 -19.98 -10.58
N ALA A 264 2.81 -19.26 -9.49
CA ALA A 264 3.38 -19.78 -8.25
C ALA A 264 2.34 -20.35 -7.27
N GLY A 265 1.08 -20.49 -7.68
CA GLY A 265 0.00 -21.09 -6.86
C GLY A 265 -0.63 -20.14 -5.84
N VAL A 266 -0.32 -18.84 -5.89
CA VAL A 266 -0.92 -17.84 -4.99
C VAL A 266 -2.32 -17.46 -5.47
N SER A 267 -3.29 -17.35 -4.56
CA SER A 267 -4.62 -16.82 -4.86
C SER A 267 -4.53 -15.31 -5.12
N VAL A 268 -4.88 -14.88 -6.34
CA VAL A 268 -4.77 -13.47 -6.75
C VAL A 268 -6.09 -12.95 -7.31
N GLN A 269 -6.66 -11.97 -6.65
CA GLN A 269 -7.72 -11.12 -7.17
C GLN A 269 -7.08 -9.86 -7.81
N CYS A 270 -7.00 -9.83 -9.14
CA CYS A 270 -6.44 -8.70 -9.89
C CYS A 270 -7.54 -7.98 -10.65
N GLU A 271 -7.64 -6.65 -10.46
CA GLU A 271 -8.65 -5.80 -11.07
C GLU A 271 -7.99 -4.64 -11.82
N ILE A 272 -8.20 -4.59 -13.14
CA ILE A 272 -7.76 -3.48 -13.97
C ILE A 272 -8.95 -2.56 -14.26
N TRP A 273 -8.90 -1.36 -13.69
CA TRP A 273 -9.98 -0.37 -13.83
C TRP A 273 -9.75 0.52 -15.06
N PRO A 274 -10.79 0.79 -15.85
CA PRO A 274 -10.62 1.54 -17.08
C PRO A 274 -10.41 3.04 -16.81
N LYS A 275 -9.32 3.59 -17.33
CA LYS A 275 -9.07 5.04 -17.42
C LYS A 275 -9.10 5.80 -16.09
N MET A 276 -8.67 5.18 -14.98
CA MET A 276 -8.50 5.85 -13.70
C MET A 276 -7.09 6.50 -13.63
N PRO A 277 -6.90 7.55 -12.83
CA PRO A 277 -5.55 8.02 -12.55
C PRO A 277 -4.83 7.06 -11.59
N HIS A 278 -3.51 7.11 -11.54
CA HIS A 278 -2.70 6.34 -10.58
C HIS A 278 -3.19 6.57 -9.15
N VAL A 279 -3.41 5.47 -8.40
CA VAL A 279 -3.95 5.47 -7.04
C VAL A 279 -5.22 6.32 -6.89
N TRP A 280 -6.20 6.12 -7.79
CA TRP A 280 -7.48 6.87 -7.74
C TRP A 280 -8.23 6.72 -6.41
N HIS A 281 -7.87 5.74 -5.62
CA HIS A 281 -8.38 5.49 -4.27
C HIS A 281 -8.23 6.71 -3.33
N LEU A 282 -7.18 7.52 -3.53
CA LEU A 282 -6.94 8.76 -2.77
C LEU A 282 -8.00 9.84 -3.00
N TRP A 283 -8.78 9.71 -4.08
CA TRP A 283 -9.85 10.65 -4.41
C TRP A 283 -11.18 10.33 -3.73
N THR A 284 -11.18 9.35 -2.80
CA THR A 284 -12.36 9.08 -1.97
C THR A 284 -12.64 10.26 -1.04
N PRO A 285 -13.92 10.63 -0.78
CA PRO A 285 -15.15 10.05 -1.34
C PRO A 285 -15.62 10.68 -2.65
N PHE A 286 -14.83 11.58 -3.26
CA PHE A 286 -15.24 12.39 -4.42
C PHE A 286 -15.43 11.56 -5.70
N VAL A 287 -14.53 10.59 -5.95
CA VAL A 287 -14.58 9.71 -7.12
C VAL A 287 -15.37 8.44 -6.81
N PRO A 288 -16.52 8.18 -7.50
CA PRO A 288 -17.33 6.99 -7.23
C PRO A 288 -16.59 5.68 -7.45
N GLU A 289 -15.73 5.60 -8.46
CA GLU A 289 -14.90 4.43 -8.73
C GLU A 289 -13.89 4.14 -7.59
N ALA A 290 -13.38 5.19 -6.93
CA ALA A 290 -12.54 5.01 -5.74
C ALA A 290 -13.33 4.36 -4.60
N LYS A 291 -14.59 4.78 -4.40
CA LYS A 291 -15.48 4.17 -3.41
C LYS A 291 -15.72 2.68 -3.72
N GLN A 292 -16.04 2.34 -4.96
CA GLN A 292 -16.30 0.97 -5.41
C GLN A 292 -15.05 0.08 -5.28
N ALA A 293 -13.87 0.58 -5.68
CA ALA A 293 -12.61 -0.13 -5.55
C ALA A 293 -12.29 -0.43 -4.09
N LEU A 294 -12.45 0.56 -3.20
CA LEU A 294 -12.26 0.38 -1.76
C LEU A 294 -13.30 -0.56 -1.13
N GLU A 295 -14.55 -0.59 -1.60
CA GLU A 295 -15.55 -1.57 -1.14
C GLU A 295 -15.11 -3.00 -1.44
N ARG A 296 -14.56 -3.26 -2.64
CA ARG A 296 -14.00 -4.58 -3.00
C ARG A 296 -12.78 -4.93 -2.14
N ALA A 297 -11.87 -3.97 -1.95
CA ALA A 297 -10.70 -4.18 -1.09
C ALA A 297 -11.11 -4.47 0.37
N THR A 298 -12.11 -3.77 0.90
CA THR A 298 -12.60 -4.03 2.26
C THR A 298 -13.30 -5.37 2.40
N LEU A 299 -14.00 -5.83 1.36
CA LEU A 299 -14.56 -7.18 1.33
C LEU A 299 -13.44 -8.22 1.36
N PHE A 300 -12.40 -8.04 0.54
CA PHE A 300 -11.24 -8.93 0.52
C PHE A 300 -10.55 -9.00 1.89
N VAL A 301 -10.32 -7.86 2.55
CA VAL A 301 -9.78 -7.80 3.92
C VAL A 301 -10.66 -8.60 4.90
N ARG A 302 -11.99 -8.43 4.85
CA ARG A 302 -12.91 -9.14 5.73
C ARG A 302 -12.94 -10.64 5.48
N THR A 303 -12.76 -11.06 4.24
CA THR A 303 -12.78 -12.48 3.85
C THR A 303 -11.54 -13.20 4.34
N HIS A 304 -10.39 -12.57 4.29
CA HIS A 304 -9.12 -13.24 4.59
C HIS A 304 -8.62 -13.00 6.02
N ALA A 305 -8.77 -11.79 6.57
CA ALA A 305 -8.31 -11.51 7.92
C ALA A 305 -9.34 -11.92 8.97
N ARG A 306 -8.95 -12.79 9.90
CA ARG A 306 -9.82 -13.29 10.96
C ARG A 306 -10.11 -12.20 11.99
N GLU A 307 -11.37 -12.13 12.41
CA GLU A 307 -11.80 -11.45 13.62
C GLU A 307 -12.30 -12.53 14.57
N ARG A 308 -11.61 -12.76 15.68
CA ARG A 308 -12.14 -13.68 16.70
C ARG A 308 -13.19 -12.96 17.50
N VAL A 309 -14.44 -13.37 17.38
CA VAL A 309 -15.53 -12.94 18.28
C VAL A 309 -15.27 -13.59 19.64
N ALA A 310 -15.20 -12.81 20.72
CA ALA A 310 -15.14 -13.35 22.07
C ALA A 310 -16.40 -14.19 22.31
N GLY A 311 -16.26 -15.51 22.35
CA GLY A 311 -17.39 -16.44 22.55
C GLY A 311 -17.34 -17.74 21.75
N ALA A 312 -16.48 -17.87 20.76
CA ALA A 312 -16.31 -19.13 20.04
C ALA A 312 -15.12 -19.96 20.62
N ALA A 313 -15.11 -20.11 21.95
CA ALA A 313 -14.23 -21.09 22.58
C ALA A 313 -15.01 -22.39 22.78
N ALA A 314 -14.55 -23.45 22.13
CA ALA A 314 -14.78 -24.87 22.46
C ALA A 314 -16.23 -25.39 22.38
N VAL A 315 -16.65 -25.75 21.16
CA VAL A 315 -17.65 -26.81 20.98
C VAL A 315 -17.01 -28.11 20.43
N ASP A 316 -15.70 -28.20 20.32
CA ASP A 316 -15.02 -29.41 19.76
C ASP A 316 -14.29 -30.28 20.79
N SER A 317 -14.83 -30.49 21.98
CA SER A 317 -14.27 -31.47 22.91
C SER A 317 -15.29 -32.28 23.70
N ILE A 318 -16.47 -32.59 23.13
CA ILE A 318 -17.34 -33.62 23.69
C ILE A 318 -17.86 -34.49 22.53
N ALA A 319 -16.98 -35.31 21.99
CA ALA A 319 -17.35 -36.52 21.23
C ALA A 319 -16.12 -37.43 21.14
N ARG A 320 -15.76 -38.06 22.25
CA ARG A 320 -15.11 -39.38 22.30
C ARG A 320 -15.49 -40.09 23.63
#